data_56a51da035ceb760ed3dc2acd30de59f
#
_entry.id   56a51da035ceb760ed3dc2acd30de59f
#
_cell.length_a   1.000
_cell.length_b   1.000
_cell.length_c   1.000
_cell.angle_alpha   90.00
_cell.angle_beta   90.00
_cell.angle_gamma   90.00
#
_symmetry.space_group_name_H-M   'P 1'
#
loop_
_entity.id
_entity.type
_entity.pdbx_description
1 polymer ?
#
loop_
_entity_poly.entity_id
_entity_poly.type
_entity_poly.pdbx_seq_one_letter_code
_entity_poly.pdbx_strand_id
1 'polypeptide(L)'
;MAEEQQLVTFKLGNEEFGIEIMKVQEIIRIPPITRVPQAPSHIDGVINLRGNVISVVNLRSRFGLPDGGEEDDEISRIIVLKENKYEFGIRVDSVHEVLHLQDMDLEPPPSVTVGIDASFIRGIGKVDDRLLIFLKLDQIMGVRAEGEENVV
;
A
#
# COMPACT_ATOMS: atom_id res chain seq x y z
N MET A 1 15.42 -19.11 13.92
CA MET A 1 15.26 -18.01 14.39
C MET A 1 14.38 -17.19 13.66
N ALA A 2 13.52 -16.66 14.24
CA ALA A 2 12.55 -15.85 13.65
C ALA A 2 13.16 -14.64 13.16
N GLU A 3 12.86 -14.24 11.99
CA GLU A 3 13.31 -13.10 11.56
C GLU A 3 12.59 -12.03 12.04
N GLU A 4 13.10 -10.96 12.40
CA GLU A 4 12.42 -9.86 12.83
C GLU A 4 11.79 -9.22 11.70
N GLN A 5 10.56 -9.15 11.63
CA GLN A 5 9.85 -8.45 10.60
C GLN A 5 9.52 -7.05 11.03
N GLN A 6 9.67 -6.12 10.11
CA GLN A 6 9.36 -4.73 10.39
C GLN A 6 8.33 -4.25 9.40
N LEU A 7 7.48 -3.34 9.82
CA LEU A 7 6.44 -2.76 8.98
C LEU A 7 6.65 -1.28 8.87
N VAL A 8 6.44 -0.76 7.66
CA VAL A 8 6.40 0.68 7.47
C VAL A 8 4.94 1.06 7.62
N THR A 9 4.63 2.04 8.43
CA THR A 9 3.26 2.43 8.65
C THR A 9 2.95 3.71 7.89
N PHE A 10 1.73 3.80 7.39
CA PHE A 10 1.29 4.98 6.67
C PHE A 10 -0.18 5.21 6.91
N LYS A 11 -0.67 6.36 6.54
CA LYS A 11 -2.07 6.66 6.73
C LYS A 11 -2.78 6.96 5.44
N LEU A 12 -4.05 6.58 5.39
CA LEU A 12 -4.97 7.01 4.36
C LEU A 12 -6.17 7.50 5.14
N GLY A 13 -6.37 8.81 5.12
CA GLY A 13 -7.41 9.40 5.94
C GLY A 13 -7.10 9.17 7.40
N ASN A 14 -8.04 8.59 8.11
CA ASN A 14 -7.84 8.34 9.52
C ASN A 14 -7.40 6.92 9.81
N GLU A 15 -7.19 6.12 8.78
CA GLU A 15 -6.84 4.73 9.00
C GLU A 15 -5.34 4.52 8.86
N GLU A 16 -4.79 3.67 9.68
CA GLU A 16 -3.37 3.42 9.66
C GLU A 16 -3.12 2.03 9.09
N PHE A 17 -2.16 1.94 8.21
CA PHE A 17 -1.84 0.70 7.53
C PHE A 17 -0.38 0.37 7.68
N GLY A 18 -0.02 -0.88 7.47
CA GLY A 18 1.37 -1.31 7.52
C GLY A 18 1.69 -2.24 6.38
N ILE A 19 2.92 -2.18 5.90
CA ILE A 19 3.39 -3.08 4.87
C ILE A 19 4.79 -3.53 5.26
N GLU A 20 5.19 -4.70 4.78
CA GLU A 20 6.49 -5.22 5.14
C GLU A 20 7.61 -4.36 4.60
N ILE A 21 8.56 -4.00 5.41
CA ILE A 21 9.62 -3.12 5.01
C ILE A 21 10.48 -3.77 3.95
N MET A 22 10.56 -5.09 3.94
CA MET A 22 11.38 -5.77 2.95
C MET A 22 10.83 -5.58 1.54
N LYS A 23 9.58 -5.19 1.40
CA LYS A 23 9.01 -4.95 0.09
C LYS A 23 9.18 -3.50 -0.35
N VAL A 24 9.61 -2.63 0.55
CA VAL A 24 9.72 -1.22 0.24
C VAL A 24 11.08 -0.94 -0.39
N GLN A 25 11.07 -0.39 -1.60
CA GLN A 25 12.32 -0.02 -2.23
C GLN A 25 12.71 1.38 -1.84
N GLU A 26 11.79 2.30 -1.82
CA GLU A 26 12.07 3.65 -1.39
C GLU A 26 10.78 4.41 -1.19
N ILE A 27 10.86 5.52 -0.54
CA ILE A 27 9.72 6.39 -0.28
C ILE A 27 10.09 7.74 -0.86
N ILE A 28 9.26 8.25 -1.76
CA ILE A 28 9.58 9.46 -2.48
C ILE A 28 8.46 10.48 -2.37
N ARG A 29 8.78 11.72 -2.65
CA ARG A 29 7.76 12.73 -2.75
C ARG A 29 6.99 12.49 -4.01
N ILE A 30 5.81 13.06 -4.13
CA ILE A 30 4.95 12.83 -5.28
C ILE A 30 5.53 13.55 -6.50
N PRO A 31 5.98 12.81 -7.50
CA PRO A 31 6.45 13.45 -8.73
C PRO A 31 5.28 13.62 -9.67
N PRO A 32 5.47 14.23 -10.80
CA PRO A 32 4.37 14.33 -11.76
C PRO A 32 3.90 12.94 -12.18
N ILE A 33 2.61 12.74 -12.19
CA ILE A 33 2.02 11.46 -12.52
C ILE A 33 1.33 11.62 -13.87
N THR A 34 1.67 10.75 -14.81
CA THR A 34 1.07 10.80 -16.13
C THR A 34 -0.09 9.83 -16.17
N ARG A 35 -1.29 10.33 -16.46
CA ARG A 35 -2.43 9.47 -16.52
C ARG A 35 -2.38 8.60 -17.73
N VAL A 36 -2.77 7.34 -17.59
CA VAL A 36 -2.81 6.42 -18.70
C VAL A 36 -4.26 6.24 -19.09
N PRO A 37 -4.64 6.60 -20.31
CA PRO A 37 -6.04 6.48 -20.73
C PRO A 37 -6.53 5.07 -20.66
N GLN A 38 -7.73 4.91 -20.16
CA GLN A 38 -8.38 3.61 -20.07
C GLN A 38 -7.72 2.64 -19.12
N ALA A 39 -6.87 3.11 -18.24
CA ALA A 39 -6.30 2.25 -17.22
C ALA A 39 -7.38 1.92 -16.19
N PRO A 40 -7.21 0.86 -15.43
CA PRO A 40 -8.17 0.54 -14.38
C PRO A 40 -8.29 1.68 -13.39
N SER A 41 -9.44 1.79 -12.75
CA SER A 41 -9.70 2.94 -11.87
C SER A 41 -8.76 3.01 -10.69
N HIS A 42 -8.14 1.90 -10.29
CA HIS A 42 -7.25 1.95 -9.15
C HIS A 42 -5.82 2.34 -9.55
N ILE A 43 -5.60 2.72 -10.81
CA ILE A 43 -4.30 3.18 -11.24
C ILE A 43 -4.38 4.68 -11.47
N ASP A 44 -3.61 5.45 -10.71
CA ASP A 44 -3.58 6.88 -10.91
C ASP A 44 -2.83 7.24 -12.19
N GLY A 45 -1.87 6.45 -12.55
CA GLY A 45 -1.07 6.73 -13.72
C GLY A 45 0.29 6.10 -13.57
N VAL A 46 1.28 6.66 -14.24
CA VAL A 46 2.65 6.16 -14.16
C VAL A 46 3.59 7.30 -13.82
N ILE A 47 4.72 6.97 -13.25
CA ILE A 47 5.75 7.95 -12.96
C ILE A 47 7.05 7.44 -13.54
N ASN A 48 7.98 8.36 -13.76
CA ASN A 48 9.28 8.01 -14.26
C ASN A 48 10.21 8.06 -13.07
N LEU A 49 10.73 6.91 -12.67
CA LEU A 49 11.64 6.87 -11.54
C LEU A 49 13.00 6.43 -12.05
N ARG A 50 13.89 7.38 -12.20
CA ARG A 50 15.23 7.10 -12.67
C ARG A 50 15.26 6.30 -13.97
N GLY A 51 14.42 6.67 -14.88
CA GLY A 51 14.40 6.01 -16.18
C GLY A 51 13.44 4.84 -16.26
N ASN A 52 12.89 4.40 -15.13
CA ASN A 52 11.94 3.31 -15.14
C ASN A 52 10.54 3.85 -14.99
N VAL A 53 9.63 3.32 -15.76
CA VAL A 53 8.24 3.74 -15.69
C VAL A 53 7.51 2.76 -14.79
N ILE A 54 6.94 3.24 -13.71
CA ILE A 54 6.22 2.37 -12.78
C ILE A 54 4.81 2.89 -12.57
N SER A 55 3.89 1.99 -12.31
CA SER A 55 2.50 2.36 -12.09
C SER A 55 2.29 2.84 -10.68
N VAL A 56 1.38 3.77 -10.50
CA VAL A 56 1.04 4.28 -9.18
C VAL A 56 -0.38 3.83 -8.88
N VAL A 57 -0.53 3.05 -7.82
CA VAL A 57 -1.81 2.52 -7.42
C VAL A 57 -2.47 3.48 -6.45
N ASN A 58 -3.74 3.75 -6.68
CA ASN A 58 -4.53 4.58 -5.79
C ASN A 58 -5.19 3.64 -4.79
N LEU A 59 -4.68 3.59 -3.59
CA LEU A 59 -5.20 2.67 -2.60
C LEU A 59 -6.63 2.96 -2.18
N ARG A 60 -7.01 4.23 -2.17
CA ARG A 60 -8.38 4.55 -1.80
C ARG A 60 -9.34 3.90 -2.79
N SER A 61 -9.02 4.02 -4.07
CA SER A 61 -9.87 3.43 -5.08
C SER A 61 -9.79 1.91 -5.02
N ARG A 62 -8.62 1.38 -4.79
CA ARG A 62 -8.44 -0.06 -4.74
C ARG A 62 -9.23 -0.67 -3.58
N PHE A 63 -9.30 0.03 -2.46
CA PHE A 63 -10.02 -0.46 -1.31
C PHE A 63 -11.47 -0.04 -1.27
N GLY A 64 -11.91 0.74 -2.24
CA GLY A 64 -13.28 1.22 -2.25
C GLY A 64 -13.54 2.33 -1.25
N LEU A 65 -12.52 3.04 -0.85
CA LEU A 65 -12.69 4.14 0.08
C LEU A 65 -13.00 5.42 -0.67
N PRO A 66 -13.63 6.39 -0.03
CA PRO A 66 -13.95 7.62 -0.71
C PRO A 66 -12.70 8.44 -0.98
N ASP A 67 -12.78 9.35 -1.92
CA ASP A 67 -11.69 10.20 -2.22
C ASP A 67 -11.36 11.01 -1.03
N GLY A 68 -10.13 11.34 -0.85
CA GLY A 68 -9.71 11.99 0.34
C GLY A 68 -9.91 13.46 0.43
N GLY A 69 -10.49 14.07 -0.51
CA GLY A 69 -10.65 15.51 -0.45
C GLY A 69 -9.33 16.15 -0.79
N GLU A 70 -8.90 17.11 0.01
CA GLU A 70 -7.72 17.75 -0.32
C GLU A 70 -6.52 16.99 0.08
N GLU A 71 -5.58 16.79 -0.78
CA GLU A 71 -4.37 16.10 -0.46
C GLU A 71 -3.28 17.11 -0.30
N ASP A 72 -2.44 16.92 0.67
CA ASP A 72 -1.34 17.84 0.91
C ASP A 72 -0.11 17.21 0.31
N ASP A 73 0.32 17.67 -0.85
CA ASP A 73 1.45 17.10 -1.52
C ASP A 73 2.74 17.26 -0.74
N GLU A 74 2.79 18.15 0.20
CA GLU A 74 3.98 18.27 0.98
C GLU A 74 4.14 17.13 1.93
N ILE A 75 3.07 16.50 2.35
CA ILE A 75 3.09 15.41 3.30
C ILE A 75 2.91 14.08 2.61
N SER A 76 2.15 14.05 1.53
CA SER A 76 1.89 12.82 0.81
C SER A 76 3.14 12.23 0.21
N ARG A 77 3.17 10.93 0.07
CA ARG A 77 4.34 10.26 -0.46
C ARG A 77 3.91 9.12 -1.37
N ILE A 78 4.83 8.66 -2.16
CA ILE A 78 4.67 7.43 -2.90
C ILE A 78 5.64 6.45 -2.30
N ILE A 79 5.14 5.28 -1.90
CA ILE A 79 5.98 4.21 -1.40
C ILE A 79 6.20 3.29 -2.58
N VAL A 80 7.45 3.15 -3.01
CA VAL A 80 7.78 2.33 -4.16
C VAL A 80 8.04 0.92 -3.64
N LEU A 81 7.26 -0.02 -4.14
CA LEU A 81 7.26 -1.38 -3.66
C LEU A 81 7.67 -2.36 -4.74
N LYS A 82 8.17 -3.49 -4.32
CA LYS A 82 8.50 -4.53 -5.27
C LYS A 82 7.93 -5.83 -4.75
N GLU A 83 7.11 -6.49 -5.57
CA GLU A 83 6.54 -7.75 -5.23
C GLU A 83 6.85 -8.70 -6.36
N ASN A 84 7.62 -9.74 -6.11
CA ASN A 84 8.09 -10.65 -7.15
C ASN A 84 8.91 -9.84 -8.15
N LYS A 85 8.49 -9.77 -9.36
CA LYS A 85 9.21 -9.02 -10.35
C LYS A 85 8.57 -7.70 -10.67
N TYR A 86 7.52 -7.35 -9.96
CA TYR A 86 6.79 -6.15 -10.29
C TYR A 86 7.11 -5.03 -9.35
N GLU A 87 7.39 -3.86 -9.94
CA GLU A 87 7.61 -2.66 -9.15
C GLU A 87 6.44 -1.74 -9.33
N PHE A 88 5.95 -1.17 -8.30
CA PHE A 88 4.83 -0.23 -8.39
C PHE A 88 4.88 0.70 -7.19
N GLY A 89 4.18 1.80 -7.29
CA GLY A 89 4.11 2.75 -6.18
C GLY A 89 2.70 2.80 -5.63
N ILE A 90 2.59 3.11 -4.36
CA ILE A 90 1.29 3.38 -3.78
C ILE A 90 1.34 4.79 -3.24
N ARG A 91 0.27 5.53 -3.47
CA ARG A 91 0.21 6.90 -3.00
C ARG A 91 -0.47 6.90 -1.66
N VAL A 92 0.16 7.48 -0.66
CA VAL A 92 -0.36 7.50 0.70
C VAL A 92 -0.40 8.91 1.22
N ASP A 93 -1.26 9.17 2.19
CA ASP A 93 -1.39 10.51 2.73
C ASP A 93 -0.18 10.92 3.56
N SER A 94 0.39 10.01 4.29
CA SER A 94 1.59 10.29 5.07
C SER A 94 2.24 8.99 5.50
N VAL A 95 3.53 9.01 5.69
CA VAL A 95 4.28 7.87 6.16
C VAL A 95 4.72 8.20 7.58
N HIS A 96 4.57 7.26 8.49
CA HIS A 96 4.82 7.56 9.87
C HIS A 96 6.05 6.93 10.50
N GLU A 97 6.09 5.63 10.62
CA GLU A 97 7.18 5.04 11.36
C GLU A 97 7.39 3.58 10.97
N VAL A 98 8.41 2.98 11.51
CA VAL A 98 8.69 1.58 11.30
C VAL A 98 8.41 0.88 12.62
N LEU A 99 7.58 -0.15 12.58
CA LEU A 99 7.25 -0.90 13.77
C LEU A 99 7.73 -2.34 13.62
N HIS A 100 8.06 -2.97 14.72
CA HIS A 100 8.48 -4.36 14.68
C HIS A 100 7.26 -5.25 14.88
N LEU A 101 7.13 -6.24 14.05
CA LEU A 101 5.96 -7.11 14.13
C LEU A 101 5.88 -7.80 15.46
N GLN A 102 7.00 -8.14 16.05
CA GLN A 102 6.97 -8.84 17.31
C GLN A 102 6.44 -7.97 18.44
N ASP A 103 6.40 -6.68 18.25
CA ASP A 103 5.86 -5.80 19.28
C ASP A 103 4.37 -5.57 19.12
N MET A 104 3.72 -6.27 18.22
CA MET A 104 2.30 -6.12 18.02
C MET A 104 1.57 -7.41 18.23
N ASP A 105 0.34 -7.31 18.65
CA ASP A 105 -0.54 -8.46 18.70
C ASP A 105 -1.23 -8.49 17.35
N LEU A 106 -0.97 -9.50 16.56
CA LEU A 106 -1.56 -9.57 15.23
C LEU A 106 -2.72 -10.54 15.24
N GLU A 107 -3.87 -10.11 14.83
CA GLU A 107 -5.06 -10.94 14.81
C GLU A 107 -5.61 -10.99 13.40
N PRO A 108 -6.31 -12.06 13.06
CA PRO A 108 -6.89 -12.14 11.72
C PRO A 108 -7.98 -11.08 11.58
N PRO A 109 -8.31 -10.68 10.38
CA PRO A 109 -9.36 -9.69 10.21
C PRO A 109 -10.69 -10.27 10.66
N PRO A 110 -11.53 -9.46 11.24
CA PRO A 110 -12.83 -9.97 11.70
C PRO A 110 -13.69 -10.34 10.53
N SER A 111 -14.67 -11.18 10.77
CA SER A 111 -15.53 -11.63 9.70
C SER A 111 -16.38 -10.49 9.15
N VAL A 112 -16.62 -9.47 9.96
CA VAL A 112 -17.33 -8.31 9.46
C VAL A 112 -16.33 -7.21 9.37
N THR A 113 -15.97 -6.79 8.18
CA THR A 113 -14.97 -5.76 8.05
C THR A 113 -15.63 -4.50 7.72
N VAL A 114 -14.90 -3.42 7.85
CA VAL A 114 -15.46 -2.22 7.61
C VAL A 114 -15.09 -1.69 6.34
N GLY A 115 -15.36 -2.24 5.30
CA GLY A 115 -15.21 -1.60 4.02
C GLY A 115 -14.04 -2.06 3.18
N ILE A 116 -13.09 -2.73 3.73
CA ILE A 116 -11.97 -3.19 2.94
C ILE A 116 -12.06 -4.69 2.84
N ASP A 117 -11.96 -5.20 1.61
CA ASP A 117 -12.08 -6.62 1.40
C ASP A 117 -10.99 -7.35 2.18
N ALA A 118 -11.36 -8.40 2.87
CA ALA A 118 -10.44 -9.14 3.69
C ALA A 118 -9.29 -9.74 2.89
N SER A 119 -9.47 -9.90 1.58
CA SER A 119 -8.38 -10.45 0.77
C SER A 119 -7.19 -9.53 0.72
N PHE A 120 -7.36 -8.23 1.03
CA PHE A 120 -6.24 -7.30 1.03
C PHE A 120 -5.56 -7.27 2.39
N ILE A 121 -6.10 -7.91 3.40
CA ILE A 121 -5.63 -7.75 4.76
C ILE A 121 -4.97 -9.01 5.26
N ARG A 122 -3.72 -8.88 5.73
CA ARG A 122 -3.02 -9.99 6.30
C ARG A 122 -3.40 -10.15 7.76
N GLY A 123 -3.68 -9.08 8.44
CA GLY A 123 -4.10 -9.13 9.83
C GLY A 123 -4.30 -7.73 10.37
N ILE A 124 -4.79 -7.67 11.60
CA ILE A 124 -4.96 -6.40 12.27
C ILE A 124 -3.99 -6.40 13.44
N GLY A 125 -3.12 -5.42 13.48
CA GLY A 125 -2.14 -5.31 14.54
C GLY A 125 -2.60 -4.37 15.62
N LYS A 126 -2.33 -4.71 16.85
CA LYS A 126 -2.66 -3.82 17.95
C LYS A 126 -1.36 -3.35 18.55
N VAL A 127 -1.16 -2.06 18.56
CA VAL A 127 0.02 -1.45 19.11
C VAL A 127 -0.42 -0.37 20.04
N ASP A 128 -0.18 -0.53 21.31
CA ASP A 128 -0.64 0.41 22.31
C ASP A 128 -2.13 0.57 22.16
N ASP A 129 -2.62 1.75 21.91
CA ASP A 129 -4.04 1.92 21.75
C ASP A 129 -4.42 2.05 20.30
N ARG A 130 -3.57 1.68 19.39
CA ARG A 130 -3.83 1.90 17.97
C ARG A 130 -4.06 0.58 17.26
N LEU A 131 -4.87 0.62 16.22
CA LEU A 131 -5.07 -0.54 15.36
C LEU A 131 -4.45 -0.23 14.02
N LEU A 132 -3.78 -1.22 13.47
CA LEU A 132 -3.07 -1.05 12.24
C LEU A 132 -3.49 -2.16 11.29
N ILE A 133 -3.78 -1.87 10.07
CA ILE A 133 -4.18 -2.87 9.09
C ILE A 133 -2.96 -3.30 8.30
N PHE A 134 -2.56 -4.56 8.48
CA PHE A 134 -1.38 -5.10 7.82
C PHE A 134 -1.83 -5.64 6.46
N LEU A 135 -1.27 -5.14 5.41
CA LEU A 135 -1.75 -5.41 4.05
C LEU A 135 -1.01 -6.53 3.34
N LYS A 136 -1.68 -7.17 2.39
CA LYS A 136 -1.10 -8.16 1.52
C LYS A 136 -0.77 -7.47 0.20
N LEU A 137 0.50 -7.28 -0.08
CA LEU A 137 0.88 -6.51 -1.25
C LEU A 137 0.56 -7.19 -2.56
N ASP A 138 0.65 -8.50 -2.62
CA ASP A 138 0.38 -9.19 -3.87
C ASP A 138 -1.07 -9.00 -4.30
N GLN A 139 -1.97 -8.77 -3.35
CA GLN A 139 -3.34 -8.55 -3.69
C GLN A 139 -3.59 -7.11 -4.15
N ILE A 140 -2.78 -6.20 -3.69
CA ILE A 140 -2.99 -4.80 -4.03
C ILE A 140 -2.79 -4.56 -5.51
N MET A 141 -1.75 -5.11 -6.08
CA MET A 141 -1.54 -4.92 -7.48
C MET A 141 -2.40 -5.82 -8.32
N GLY A 142 -2.98 -6.83 -7.75
CA GLY A 142 -3.69 -7.79 -8.51
C GLY A 142 -2.76 -8.73 -9.25
N VAL A 143 -1.55 -8.90 -8.73
CA VAL A 143 -0.61 -9.77 -9.35
C VAL A 143 -0.98 -11.19 -9.05
N ARG A 144 -1.03 -12.03 -10.06
CA ARG A 144 -1.39 -13.37 -9.84
C ARG A 144 -0.21 -14.23 -9.93
N ALA A 145 -0.33 -15.29 -9.26
CA ALA A 145 0.78 -16.16 -9.18
C ALA A 145 1.12 -16.78 -10.44
N GLU A 146 0.29 -17.06 -11.21
CA GLU A 146 0.57 -17.66 -12.34
C GLU A 146 0.73 -16.95 -13.47
N GLY A 147 1.43 -16.41 -13.81
CA GLY A 147 1.60 -15.74 -14.91
C GLY A 147 0.51 -15.25 -15.65
N GLU A 148 -0.46 -14.90 -15.01
CA GLU A 148 -1.53 -14.46 -15.60
C GLU A 148 -1.28 -13.20 -16.01
N GLU A 149 -1.42 -12.73 -16.94
CA GLU A 149 -1.18 -11.54 -17.27
C GLU A 149 -1.94 -10.66 -17.05
N ASN A 150 -1.78 -9.78 -16.60
CA ASN A 150 -2.42 -8.84 -16.25
C ASN A 150 -2.20 -7.87 -17.05
N VAL A 151 -2.58 -7.75 -17.77
CA VAL A 151 -2.50 -6.89 -18.51
C VAL A 151 -2.92 -5.86 -18.22
N VAL A 152 -2.76 -5.10 -17.94
CA VAL A 152 -3.14 -4.01 -17.61
C VAL A 152 -3.19 -3.32 -17.91
#